data_f89d18ce7a4c94765c83b6b5bd030a50
#
_entry.id   f89d18ce7a4c94765c83b6b5bd030a50
#
_cell.length_a   1.000
_cell.length_b   1.000
_cell.length_c   1.000
_cell.angle_alpha   90.00
_cell.angle_beta   90.00
_cell.angle_gamma   90.00
#
_symmetry.space_group_name_H-M   'P 1'
#
loop_
_entity.id
_entity.type
_entity.pdbx_description
1 polymer ?
#
loop_
_entity_poly.entity_id
_entity_poly.type
_entity_poly.pdbx_seq_one_letter_code
_entity_poly.pdbx_strand_id
1 'polypeptide(L)'
;MQKKRILVVTQHFWPENFRINDIVEGFLADGLEVDVLCGLPNYPKGKWFPGYSGKGPWRENYKGANVYRCREISRKGNTGLRIFANYCSWPLFARFSLHRLPGGYDAILCYNTSPVLMCWPALAAGKKFKAPVSSYVLDIWPENLYSVLPVKNKLLRGIA
;
A
#
# COMPACT_ATOMS: atom_id res chain seq x y z
N MET A 1 11.27 -28.02 -7.10
CA MET A 1 10.56 -27.38 -5.95
C MET A 1 9.67 -26.27 -6.49
N GLN A 2 8.42 -26.19 -6.06
CA GLN A 2 7.53 -25.10 -6.45
C GLN A 2 8.06 -23.79 -5.85
N LYS A 3 8.15 -22.72 -6.67
CA LYS A 3 8.59 -21.42 -6.18
C LYS A 3 7.57 -20.88 -5.19
N LYS A 4 8.02 -20.34 -4.07
CA LYS A 4 7.15 -19.66 -3.10
C LYS A 4 6.66 -18.34 -3.66
N ARG A 5 5.40 -18.00 -3.38
CA ARG A 5 4.75 -16.81 -3.89
C ARG A 5 4.39 -15.86 -2.76
N ILE A 6 4.78 -14.60 -2.88
CA ILE A 6 4.51 -13.56 -1.90
C ILE A 6 3.62 -12.48 -2.50
N LEU A 7 2.62 -12.05 -1.75
CA LEU A 7 1.86 -10.83 -2.03
C LEU A 7 2.41 -9.68 -1.18
N VAL A 8 2.83 -8.61 -1.82
CA VAL A 8 3.14 -7.34 -1.16
C VAL A 8 1.93 -6.41 -1.28
N VAL A 9 1.47 -5.87 -0.15
CA VAL A 9 0.36 -4.91 -0.09
C VAL A 9 0.91 -3.60 0.45
N THR A 10 0.88 -2.55 -0.37
CA THR A 10 1.41 -1.24 -0.04
C THR A 10 0.69 -0.14 -0.81
N GLN A 11 0.51 1.05 -0.24
CA GLN A 11 -0.04 2.16 -1.00
C GLN A 11 0.95 2.65 -2.05
N HIS A 12 2.19 2.86 -1.63
CA HIS A 12 3.25 3.46 -2.44
C HIS A 12 4.19 2.40 -2.99
N PHE A 13 4.46 2.47 -4.28
CA PHE A 13 5.38 1.58 -4.99
C PHE A 13 5.99 2.29 -6.19
N TRP A 14 7.02 1.69 -6.81
CA TRP A 14 7.64 2.24 -8.00
C TRP A 14 6.59 2.84 -8.98
N PRO A 15 6.84 4.00 -9.62
CA PRO A 15 8.07 4.79 -9.67
C PRO A 15 8.27 5.74 -8.48
N GLU A 16 7.46 5.66 -7.43
CA GLU A 16 7.70 6.37 -6.18
C GLU A 16 8.89 5.74 -5.44
N ASN A 17 9.78 6.57 -4.90
CA ASN A 17 11.02 6.11 -4.27
C ASN A 17 10.77 5.72 -2.80
N PHE A 18 10.36 4.48 -2.59
CA PHE A 18 10.16 3.88 -1.27
C PHE A 18 11.01 2.61 -1.14
N ARG A 19 11.46 2.32 0.08
CA ARG A 19 12.27 1.13 0.38
C ARG A 19 11.59 -0.20 0.02
N ILE A 20 10.28 -0.22 -0.12
CA ILE A 20 9.57 -1.42 -0.55
C ILE A 20 10.00 -1.89 -1.95
N ASN A 21 10.49 -0.98 -2.80
CA ASN A 21 11.01 -1.33 -4.11
C ASN A 21 12.23 -2.26 -3.96
N ASP A 22 13.19 -1.90 -3.08
CA ASP A 22 14.39 -2.70 -2.81
C ASP A 22 14.02 -4.04 -2.17
N ILE A 23 13.02 -4.05 -1.27
CA ILE A 23 12.55 -5.30 -0.64
C ILE A 23 11.96 -6.24 -1.68
N VAL A 24 11.18 -5.74 -2.63
CA VAL A 24 10.62 -6.56 -3.73
C VAL A 24 11.74 -7.08 -4.62
N GLU A 25 12.74 -6.27 -4.93
CA GLU A 25 13.90 -6.71 -5.70
C GLU A 25 14.69 -7.82 -4.97
N GLY A 26 14.86 -7.70 -3.65
CA GLY A 26 15.46 -8.74 -2.82
C GLY A 26 14.69 -10.07 -2.89
N PHE A 27 13.37 -10.04 -2.76
CA PHE A 27 12.54 -11.24 -2.90
C PHE A 27 12.68 -11.91 -4.27
N LEU A 28 12.73 -11.10 -5.34
CA LEU A 28 12.94 -11.62 -6.69
C LEU A 28 14.34 -12.25 -6.86
N ALA A 29 15.36 -11.62 -6.29
CA ALA A 29 16.74 -12.15 -6.30
C ALA A 29 16.86 -13.48 -5.53
N ASP A 30 16.07 -13.65 -4.46
CA ASP A 30 15.95 -14.91 -3.71
C ASP A 30 15.11 -15.98 -4.44
N GLY A 31 14.65 -15.68 -5.66
CA GLY A 31 13.91 -16.62 -6.50
C GLY A 31 12.43 -16.76 -6.19
N LEU A 32 11.85 -15.86 -5.38
CA LEU A 32 10.43 -15.85 -5.06
C LEU A 32 9.59 -15.28 -6.22
N GLU A 33 8.36 -15.75 -6.35
CA GLU A 33 7.36 -15.07 -7.18
C GLU A 33 6.72 -13.94 -6.37
N VAL A 34 6.68 -12.74 -6.92
CA VAL A 34 6.17 -11.56 -6.22
C VAL A 34 5.04 -10.92 -7.00
N ASP A 35 3.89 -10.77 -6.34
CA ASP A 35 2.81 -9.92 -6.76
C ASP A 35 2.74 -8.70 -5.83
N VAL A 36 2.50 -7.53 -6.38
CA VAL A 36 2.38 -6.27 -5.62
C VAL A 36 0.99 -5.68 -5.85
N LEU A 37 0.24 -5.46 -4.78
CA LEU A 37 -1.00 -4.67 -4.80
C LEU A 37 -0.70 -3.27 -4.27
N CYS A 38 -0.83 -2.26 -5.12
CA CYS A 38 -0.50 -0.87 -4.75
C CYS A 38 -1.44 0.17 -5.37
N GLY A 39 -1.25 1.41 -4.97
CA GLY A 39 -1.96 2.57 -5.54
C GLY A 39 -1.36 3.04 -6.86
N LEU A 40 -1.99 4.05 -7.45
CA LEU A 40 -1.43 4.80 -8.57
C LEU A 40 -0.42 5.84 -8.04
N PRO A 41 0.77 5.95 -8.62
CA PRO A 41 1.83 6.80 -8.07
C PRO A 41 1.50 8.28 -8.18
N ASN A 42 1.48 8.97 -7.04
CA ASN A 42 1.18 10.40 -6.95
C ASN A 42 1.92 11.13 -5.82
N TYR A 43 2.71 10.43 -5.01
CA TYR A 43 3.46 10.99 -3.90
C TYR A 43 4.85 11.49 -4.36
N PRO A 44 5.37 12.60 -3.83
CA PRO A 44 4.77 13.46 -2.79
C PRO A 44 3.91 14.60 -3.34
N LYS A 45 3.98 14.90 -4.64
CA LYS A 45 3.43 16.13 -5.24
C LYS A 45 1.91 16.09 -5.46
N GLY A 46 1.26 14.95 -5.23
CA GLY A 46 -0.17 14.76 -5.49
C GLY A 46 -0.54 14.80 -6.97
N LYS A 47 0.45 14.72 -7.85
CA LYS A 47 0.28 14.63 -9.31
C LYS A 47 0.68 13.24 -9.77
N TRP A 48 -0.04 12.72 -10.75
CA TRP A 48 0.33 11.44 -11.36
C TRP A 48 1.73 11.52 -12.01
N PHE A 49 2.49 10.47 -11.86
CA PHE A 49 3.76 10.31 -12.56
C PHE A 49 3.52 10.18 -14.09
N PRO A 50 4.53 10.48 -14.93
CA PRO A 50 4.43 10.26 -16.38
C PRO A 50 4.01 8.82 -16.70
N GLY A 51 3.07 8.66 -17.61
CA GLY A 51 2.49 7.37 -17.97
C GLY A 51 1.34 6.89 -17.06
N TYR A 52 1.03 7.60 -15.98
CA TYR A 52 -0.06 7.26 -15.07
C TYR A 52 -1.17 8.31 -15.07
N SER A 53 -2.37 7.84 -14.82
CA SER A 53 -3.55 8.70 -14.67
C SER A 53 -4.61 8.00 -13.82
N GLY A 54 -5.72 8.67 -13.49
CA GLY A 54 -6.86 8.02 -12.83
C GLY A 54 -7.51 6.89 -13.65
N LYS A 55 -7.02 6.63 -14.89
CA LYS A 55 -7.46 5.54 -15.77
C LYS A 55 -6.45 4.39 -15.88
N GLY A 56 -5.43 4.36 -15.06
CA GLY A 56 -4.39 3.31 -15.04
C GLY A 56 -3.01 3.80 -15.47
N PRO A 57 -2.08 2.88 -15.77
CA PRO A 57 -2.24 1.45 -15.96
C PRO A 57 -2.65 0.68 -14.70
N TRP A 58 -3.44 -0.41 -14.88
CA TRP A 58 -3.95 -1.23 -13.75
C TRP A 58 -3.14 -2.50 -13.52
N ARG A 59 -2.30 -2.88 -14.46
CA ARG A 59 -1.38 -4.01 -14.37
C ARG A 59 -0.12 -3.69 -15.13
N GLU A 60 1.01 -3.99 -14.55
CA GLU A 60 2.33 -3.81 -15.15
C GLU A 60 3.33 -4.83 -14.58
N ASN A 61 4.53 -4.85 -15.10
CA ASN A 61 5.62 -5.67 -14.58
C ASN A 61 6.74 -4.75 -14.07
N TYR A 62 7.23 -5.07 -12.89
CA TYR A 62 8.39 -4.41 -12.31
C TYR A 62 9.50 -5.42 -12.05
N LYS A 63 10.52 -5.45 -12.91
CA LYS A 63 11.70 -6.32 -12.76
C LYS A 63 11.36 -7.82 -12.56
N GLY A 64 10.21 -8.26 -13.00
CA GLY A 64 9.72 -9.64 -12.81
C GLY A 64 8.55 -9.77 -11.84
N ALA A 65 8.31 -8.80 -10.95
CA ALA A 65 7.10 -8.76 -10.13
C ALA A 65 5.87 -8.34 -10.94
N ASN A 66 4.72 -8.98 -10.71
CA ASN A 66 3.46 -8.51 -11.26
C ASN A 66 2.89 -7.42 -10.36
N VAL A 67 2.64 -6.25 -10.90
CA VAL A 67 2.09 -5.12 -10.17
C VAL A 67 0.62 -4.93 -10.52
N TYR A 68 -0.23 -4.99 -9.52
CA TYR A 68 -1.67 -4.74 -9.60
C TYR A 68 -1.97 -3.40 -8.94
N ARG A 69 -2.32 -2.42 -9.75
CA ARG A 69 -2.67 -1.10 -9.24
C ARG A 69 -4.17 -0.99 -8.99
N CYS A 70 -4.53 -0.23 -7.97
CA CYS A 70 -5.92 0.11 -7.69
C CYS A 70 -6.11 1.63 -7.71
N ARG A 71 -7.36 2.03 -7.80
CA ARG A 71 -7.74 3.44 -7.73
C ARG A 71 -7.42 4.02 -6.36
N GLU A 72 -7.18 5.33 -6.35
CA GLU A 72 -7.15 6.14 -5.15
C GLU A 72 -7.46 7.60 -5.52
N ILE A 73 -7.86 8.38 -4.55
CA ILE A 73 -8.00 9.83 -4.71
C ILE A 73 -6.60 10.43 -4.56
N SER A 74 -6.10 11.09 -5.61
CA SER A 74 -4.77 11.73 -5.56
C SER A 74 -4.72 12.86 -4.53
N ARG A 75 -3.54 13.09 -3.96
CA ARG A 75 -3.27 14.18 -3.02
C ARG A 75 -3.19 15.57 -3.68
N LYS A 76 -3.85 15.78 -4.82
CA LYS A 76 -3.77 17.02 -5.61
C LYS A 76 -3.90 18.26 -4.72
N GLY A 77 -2.87 19.12 -4.74
CA GLY A 77 -2.80 20.33 -3.91
C GLY A 77 -2.43 20.11 -2.44
N ASN A 78 -2.22 18.86 -2.00
CA ASN A 78 -1.80 18.48 -0.63
C ASN A 78 -2.63 19.14 0.49
N THR A 79 -3.92 19.42 0.26
CA THR A 79 -4.80 19.89 1.32
C THR A 79 -5.15 18.77 2.29
N GLY A 80 -5.36 19.09 3.58
CA GLY A 80 -5.68 18.08 4.60
C GLY A 80 -6.85 17.17 4.21
N LEU A 81 -7.91 17.74 3.61
CA LEU A 81 -9.06 16.95 3.12
C LEU A 81 -8.67 15.98 2.00
N ARG A 82 -7.81 16.40 1.08
CA ARG A 82 -7.32 15.53 -0.02
C ARG A 82 -6.42 14.43 0.49
N ILE A 83 -5.55 14.73 1.46
CA ILE A 83 -4.70 13.74 2.12
C ILE A 83 -5.57 12.72 2.84
N PHE A 84 -6.57 13.16 3.62
CA PHE A 84 -7.51 12.28 4.29
C PHE A 84 -8.29 11.40 3.31
N ALA A 85 -8.82 11.98 2.24
CA ALA A 85 -9.53 11.23 1.20
C ALA A 85 -8.61 10.20 0.50
N ASN A 86 -7.34 10.53 0.28
CA ASN A 86 -6.34 9.60 -0.25
C ASN A 86 -6.15 8.41 0.70
N TYR A 87 -5.95 8.68 2.00
CA TYR A 87 -5.77 7.65 3.02
C TYR A 87 -6.97 6.72 3.19
N CYS A 88 -8.19 7.22 3.04
CA CYS A 88 -9.40 6.40 3.13
C CYS A 88 -9.70 5.65 1.82
N SER A 89 -9.47 6.29 0.66
CA SER A 89 -9.84 5.72 -0.63
C SER A 89 -8.95 4.54 -1.03
N TRP A 90 -7.63 4.63 -0.80
CA TRP A 90 -6.75 3.55 -1.21
C TRP A 90 -7.08 2.20 -0.55
N PRO A 91 -7.17 2.07 0.79
CA PRO A 91 -7.46 0.78 1.39
C PRO A 91 -8.81 0.21 0.96
N LEU A 92 -9.81 1.08 0.73
CA LEU A 92 -11.10 0.68 0.22
C LEU A 92 -10.99 0.06 -1.19
N PHE A 93 -10.37 0.78 -2.12
CA PHE A 93 -10.20 0.29 -3.49
C PHE A 93 -9.25 -0.90 -3.57
N ALA A 94 -8.20 -0.94 -2.76
CA ALA A 94 -7.30 -2.09 -2.66
C ALA A 94 -8.04 -3.33 -2.17
N ARG A 95 -8.90 -3.19 -1.16
CA ARG A 95 -9.75 -4.28 -0.66
C ARG A 95 -10.65 -4.85 -1.77
N PHE A 96 -11.30 -3.99 -2.55
CA PHE A 96 -12.10 -4.42 -3.69
C PHE A 96 -11.26 -5.02 -4.82
N SER A 97 -10.02 -4.59 -5.00
CA SER A 97 -9.14 -5.09 -6.07
C SER A 97 -8.57 -6.49 -5.81
N LEU A 98 -8.76 -7.05 -4.62
CA LEU A 98 -8.29 -8.41 -4.28
C LEU A 98 -8.84 -9.50 -5.21
N HIS A 99 -9.99 -9.29 -5.88
CA HIS A 99 -10.53 -10.26 -6.84
C HIS A 99 -9.68 -10.40 -8.10
N ARG A 100 -8.83 -9.43 -8.41
CA ARG A 100 -7.95 -9.42 -9.58
C ARG A 100 -6.66 -10.21 -9.38
N LEU A 101 -6.37 -10.59 -8.14
CA LEU A 101 -5.16 -11.31 -7.75
C LEU A 101 -5.37 -12.82 -7.93
N PRO A 102 -4.36 -13.55 -8.44
CA PRO A 102 -4.49 -14.97 -8.75
C PRO A 102 -4.64 -15.86 -7.51
N GLY A 103 -4.11 -15.44 -6.36
CA GLY A 103 -4.08 -16.26 -5.15
C GLY A 103 -2.90 -17.23 -5.11
N GLY A 104 -2.97 -18.23 -4.21
CA GLY A 104 -1.89 -19.20 -4.03
C GLY A 104 -0.64 -18.58 -3.37
N TYR A 105 -0.83 -17.66 -2.44
CA TYR A 105 0.26 -17.00 -1.73
C TYR A 105 0.68 -17.80 -0.50
N ASP A 106 2.00 -17.98 -0.34
CA ASP A 106 2.60 -18.57 0.86
C ASP A 106 2.66 -17.58 2.03
N ALA A 107 2.80 -16.28 1.71
CA ALA A 107 2.82 -15.20 2.69
C ALA A 107 2.37 -13.87 2.08
N ILE A 108 1.94 -12.95 2.94
CA ILE A 108 1.55 -11.59 2.58
C ILE A 108 2.36 -10.62 3.42
N LEU A 109 3.06 -9.70 2.77
CA LEU A 109 3.75 -8.60 3.41
C LEU A 109 2.91 -7.32 3.27
N CYS A 110 2.50 -6.75 4.40
CA CYS A 110 1.94 -5.41 4.46
C CYS A 110 3.08 -4.40 4.72
N TYR A 111 3.40 -3.56 3.75
CA TYR A 111 4.32 -2.45 3.96
C TYR A 111 3.52 -1.20 4.31
N ASN A 112 3.43 -0.94 5.61
CA ASN A 112 2.58 0.10 6.17
C ASN A 112 3.35 1.40 6.41
N THR A 113 3.14 2.38 5.53
CA THR A 113 3.76 3.71 5.66
C THR A 113 3.01 4.59 6.65
N SER A 114 1.70 4.72 6.52
CA SER A 114 0.80 5.54 7.37
C SER A 114 -0.51 5.79 6.63
N PRO A 115 -1.67 5.83 7.28
CA PRO A 115 -1.99 5.39 8.65
C PRO A 115 -2.19 3.87 8.76
N VAL A 116 -2.43 3.35 9.96
CA VAL A 116 -2.67 1.90 10.22
C VAL A 116 -3.81 1.31 9.38
N LEU A 117 -4.76 2.12 8.93
CA LEU A 117 -5.83 1.71 8.01
C LEU A 117 -5.30 1.04 6.73
N MET A 118 -4.05 1.32 6.34
CA MET A 118 -3.37 0.71 5.20
C MET A 118 -3.17 -0.80 5.38
N CYS A 119 -3.22 -1.33 6.59
CA CYS A 119 -3.14 -2.77 6.86
C CYS A 119 -4.44 -3.52 6.49
N TRP A 120 -5.58 -2.84 6.40
CA TRP A 120 -6.87 -3.48 6.15
C TRP A 120 -6.92 -4.33 4.87
N PRO A 121 -6.45 -3.88 3.70
CA PRO A 121 -6.39 -4.73 2.51
C PRO A 121 -5.52 -5.98 2.68
N ALA A 122 -4.39 -5.87 3.39
CA ALA A 122 -3.51 -7.01 3.67
C ALA A 122 -4.18 -8.05 4.57
N LEU A 123 -4.84 -7.61 5.63
CA LEU A 123 -5.61 -8.49 6.52
C LEU A 123 -6.77 -9.18 5.76
N ALA A 124 -7.45 -8.42 4.88
CA ALA A 124 -8.49 -8.98 4.03
C ALA A 124 -7.95 -10.00 3.02
N ALA A 125 -6.74 -9.74 2.46
CA ALA A 125 -6.06 -10.68 1.59
C ALA A 125 -5.67 -11.96 2.35
N GLY A 126 -5.15 -11.84 3.58
CA GLY A 126 -4.83 -12.97 4.46
C GLY A 126 -6.02 -13.90 4.67
N LYS A 127 -7.19 -13.33 4.98
CA LYS A 127 -8.45 -14.09 5.11
C LYS A 127 -8.88 -14.73 3.78
N LYS A 128 -8.83 -13.98 2.68
CA LYS A 128 -9.26 -14.45 1.36
C LYS A 128 -8.39 -15.59 0.83
N PHE A 129 -7.07 -15.44 0.95
CA PHE A 129 -6.11 -16.38 0.37
C PHE A 129 -5.59 -17.42 1.36
N LYS A 130 -6.03 -17.35 2.63
CA LYS A 130 -5.61 -18.25 3.72
C LYS A 130 -4.08 -18.25 3.91
N ALA A 131 -3.47 -17.09 3.80
CA ALA A 131 -2.03 -16.90 3.91
C ALA A 131 -1.68 -16.05 5.14
N PRO A 132 -0.57 -16.33 5.82
CA PRO A 132 -0.10 -15.51 6.95
C PRO A 132 0.23 -14.10 6.49
N VAL A 133 -0.06 -13.11 7.36
CA VAL A 133 0.20 -11.69 7.11
C VAL A 133 1.25 -11.20 8.09
N SER A 134 2.33 -10.63 7.54
CA SER A 134 3.34 -9.90 8.29
C SER A 134 3.24 -8.41 7.96
N SER A 135 3.43 -7.54 8.93
CA SER A 135 3.40 -6.09 8.72
C SER A 135 4.77 -5.48 9.02
N TYR A 136 5.28 -4.71 8.06
CA TYR A 136 6.42 -3.83 8.24
C TYR A 136 5.90 -2.42 8.51
N VAL A 137 5.91 -2.03 9.79
CA VAL A 137 5.34 -0.75 10.24
C VAL A 137 6.46 0.30 10.28
N LEU A 138 6.28 1.39 9.53
CA LEU A 138 7.23 2.52 9.51
C LEU A 138 6.82 3.62 10.47
N ASP A 139 5.51 3.87 10.57
CA ASP A 139 4.95 4.92 11.41
C ASP A 139 4.02 4.32 12.46
N ILE A 140 4.29 4.60 13.74
CA ILE A 140 3.42 4.18 14.83
C ILE A 140 2.26 5.18 14.95
N TRP A 141 1.06 4.71 14.73
CA TRP A 141 -0.18 5.46 14.87
C TRP A 141 -0.90 5.05 16.16
N PRO A 142 -1.50 6.00 16.90
CA PRO A 142 -1.70 7.44 16.57
C PRO A 142 -0.57 8.36 17.04
N GLU A 143 0.51 7.86 17.62
CA GLU A 143 1.56 8.65 18.27
C GLU A 143 2.19 9.68 17.31
N ASN A 144 2.43 9.29 16.05
CA ASN A 144 2.95 10.21 15.03
C ASN A 144 2.00 11.38 14.73
N LEU A 145 0.69 11.18 14.86
CA LEU A 145 -0.29 12.24 14.67
C LEU A 145 -0.14 13.34 15.71
N TYR A 146 0.13 12.94 16.98
CA TYR A 146 0.31 13.89 18.09
C TYR A 146 1.61 14.69 17.98
N SER A 147 2.64 14.12 17.35
CA SER A 147 3.92 14.79 17.14
C SER A 147 3.83 15.87 16.07
N VAL A 148 2.94 15.73 15.09
CA VAL A 148 2.83 16.61 13.92
C VAL A 148 1.71 17.64 14.09
N LEU A 149 0.61 17.27 14.74
CA LEU A 149 -0.51 18.17 14.98
C LEU A 149 -0.47 18.70 16.41
N PRO A 150 -0.48 20.03 16.62
CA PRO A 150 -0.65 20.63 17.94
C PRO A 150 -2.11 20.42 18.40
N VAL A 151 -2.45 19.19 18.77
CA VAL A 151 -3.78 18.85 19.29
C VAL A 151 -3.92 19.44 20.69
N LYS A 152 -4.40 20.68 20.75
CA LYS A 152 -4.69 21.39 22.01
C LYS A 152 -5.89 20.80 22.77
N ASN A 153 -6.66 19.91 22.15
CA ASN A 153 -7.91 19.42 22.72
C ASN A 153 -7.71 18.08 23.42
N LYS A 154 -7.79 18.08 24.76
CA LYS A 154 -7.65 16.88 25.61
C LYS A 154 -8.67 15.76 25.29
N LEU A 155 -9.85 16.12 24.72
CA LEU A 155 -10.89 15.16 24.33
C LEU A 155 -10.44 14.25 23.16
N LEU A 156 -9.69 14.81 22.22
CA LEU A 156 -9.18 14.04 21.07
C LEU A 156 -8.02 13.11 21.44
N ARG A 157 -7.33 13.37 22.56
CA ARG A 157 -6.29 12.48 23.08
C ARG A 157 -6.83 11.23 23.78
N GLY A 158 -8.11 11.24 24.17
CA GLY A 158 -8.73 10.11 24.87
C GLY A 158 -9.49 9.14 23.96
N ILE A 159 -9.55 9.41 22.65
CA ILE A 159 -10.27 8.59 21.67
C ILE A 159 -9.29 7.79 20.76
N ALA A 160 -8.01 7.95 20.97
CA ALA A 160 -6.97 7.32 20.15
C ALA A 160 -6.20 6.23 20.97
#